data_cd1fbcb90b621065cb09ef713df47463
#
_entry.id   cd1fbcb90b621065cb09ef713df47463
#
_cell.length_a   1.000
_cell.length_b   1.000
_cell.length_c   1.000
_cell.angle_alpha   90.00
_cell.angle_beta   90.00
_cell.angle_gamma   90.00
#
_symmetry.space_group_name_H-M   'P 1'
#
loop_
_entity.id
_entity.type
_entity.pdbx_description
1 polymer ?
#
loop_
_entity_poly.entity_id
_entity_poly.type
_entity_poly.pdbx_seq_one_letter_code
_entity_poly.pdbx_strand_id
1 'polypeptide(L)'
;MPIIWCMLIIILFKIKYIYFYFKLILILLLLLSLPIVIEFFKYPLTNGSSKYITGDHIAAVIVLTAGSYKDANEKWYPSRTSIQRTVIANNIAKIIKVPLVILGGSKSSNLPAESLLVSKFIHNDNFLLDTHSKNTYQSVKNLEENLLAINLHKNNNYLVITSDIHNLRTALTFKSEGYNIKIFNYHSFNEIGFASFIPNSNSFYELNNCLYEYFGIIKYALLGYIKVSI
;
A
#
# COMPACT_ATOMS: atom_id res chain seq x y z
N MET A 1 -8.21 26.66 22.16
CA MET A 1 -8.44 27.61 21.06
C MET A 1 -9.48 27.20 20.00
N PRO A 2 -9.97 25.94 19.88
CA PRO A 2 -11.02 25.63 18.86
C PRO A 2 -12.36 26.34 19.09
N ILE A 3 -12.74 26.59 20.35
CA ILE A 3 -13.99 27.23 20.69
C ILE A 3 -14.08 28.68 20.17
N ILE A 4 -12.97 29.43 20.14
CA ILE A 4 -12.94 30.81 19.63
C ILE A 4 -13.16 30.82 18.10
N TRP A 5 -12.61 29.86 17.38
CA TRP A 5 -12.83 29.71 15.95
C TRP A 5 -14.26 29.28 15.63
N CYS A 6 -14.87 28.40 16.43
CA CYS A 6 -16.29 28.08 16.31
C CYS A 6 -17.19 29.29 16.56
N MET A 7 -16.88 30.11 17.56
CA MET A 7 -17.60 31.37 17.82
C MET A 7 -17.44 32.39 16.70
N LEU A 8 -16.24 32.55 16.14
CA LEU A 8 -15.99 33.43 14.99
C LEU A 8 -16.77 32.99 13.74
N ILE A 9 -16.81 31.68 13.49
CA ILE A 9 -17.56 31.08 12.38
C ILE A 9 -19.08 31.34 12.60
N ILE A 10 -19.58 31.20 13.83
CA ILE A 10 -20.97 31.46 14.19
C ILE A 10 -21.33 32.94 14.00
N ILE A 11 -20.43 33.86 14.29
CA ILE A 11 -20.63 35.31 14.13
C ILE A 11 -20.61 35.72 12.65
N LEU A 12 -19.76 35.06 11.82
CA LEU A 12 -19.63 35.39 10.40
C LEU A 12 -20.79 34.88 9.52
N PHE A 13 -21.51 33.84 9.97
CA PHE A 13 -22.62 33.27 9.20
C PHE A 13 -23.95 33.57 9.90
N LYS A 14 -24.88 34.25 9.19
CA LYS A 14 -26.28 34.38 9.64
C LYS A 14 -26.85 33.00 9.94
N ILE A 15 -27.50 32.82 11.08
CA ILE A 15 -28.00 31.52 11.61
C ILE A 15 -28.71 30.67 10.55
N LYS A 16 -29.43 31.28 9.60
CA LYS A 16 -30.12 30.60 8.49
C LYS A 16 -29.17 29.74 7.61
N TYR A 17 -27.92 30.18 7.40
CA TYR A 17 -26.96 29.47 6.55
C TYR A 17 -26.23 28.35 7.32
N ILE A 18 -26.11 28.47 8.66
CA ILE A 18 -25.48 27.44 9.50
C ILE A 18 -26.20 26.10 9.40
N TYR A 19 -27.55 26.13 9.45
CA TYR A 19 -28.36 24.91 9.30
C TYR A 19 -28.20 24.26 7.93
N PHE A 20 -28.04 25.06 6.88
CA PHE A 20 -27.80 24.56 5.54
C PHE A 20 -26.44 23.84 5.46
N TYR A 21 -25.37 24.50 5.90
CA TYR A 21 -24.01 23.89 5.89
C TYR A 21 -23.92 22.69 6.83
N PHE A 22 -24.59 22.73 7.98
CA PHE A 22 -24.64 21.58 8.89
C PHE A 22 -25.30 20.35 8.23
N LYS A 23 -26.45 20.56 7.56
CA LYS A 23 -27.09 19.49 6.79
C LYS A 23 -26.18 18.94 5.67
N LEU A 24 -25.49 19.83 4.95
CA LEU A 24 -24.57 19.43 3.90
C LEU A 24 -23.42 18.57 4.45
N ILE A 25 -22.84 18.96 5.57
CA ILE A 25 -21.78 18.19 6.24
C ILE A 25 -22.30 16.83 6.69
N LEU A 26 -23.50 16.76 7.28
CA LEU A 26 -24.11 15.49 7.67
C LEU A 26 -24.34 14.56 6.48
N ILE A 27 -24.83 15.09 5.36
CA ILE A 27 -25.02 14.31 4.13
C ILE A 27 -23.66 13.81 3.61
N LEU A 28 -22.65 14.67 3.60
CA LEU A 28 -21.30 14.27 3.16
C LEU A 28 -20.71 13.17 4.06
N LEU A 29 -20.82 13.31 5.38
CA LEU A 29 -20.37 12.28 6.32
C LEU A 29 -21.13 10.97 6.13
N LEU A 30 -22.45 11.03 5.90
CA LEU A 30 -23.25 9.85 5.60
C LEU A 30 -22.76 9.17 4.31
N LEU A 31 -22.56 9.92 3.23
CA LEU A 31 -22.06 9.40 1.96
C LEU A 31 -20.67 8.75 2.11
N LEU A 32 -19.75 9.42 2.81
CA LEU A 32 -18.39 8.89 3.06
C LEU A 32 -18.38 7.70 4.02
N SER A 33 -19.46 7.44 4.76
CA SER A 33 -19.59 6.25 5.59
C SER A 33 -20.10 5.02 4.82
N LEU A 34 -20.52 5.18 3.55
CA LEU A 34 -21.02 4.10 2.72
C LEU A 34 -19.85 3.32 2.09
N PRO A 35 -19.74 1.99 2.26
CA PRO A 35 -18.71 1.18 1.61
C PRO A 35 -18.68 1.32 0.09
N ILE A 36 -19.83 1.45 -0.57
CA ILE A 36 -19.90 1.63 -2.03
C ILE A 36 -19.15 2.88 -2.51
N VAL A 37 -19.20 3.98 -1.73
CA VAL A 37 -18.46 5.20 -2.06
C VAL A 37 -16.96 4.97 -1.93
N ILE A 38 -16.53 4.19 -0.93
CA ILE A 38 -15.11 3.86 -0.75
C ILE A 38 -14.60 2.97 -1.88
N GLU A 39 -15.38 2.02 -2.37
CA GLU A 39 -14.99 1.20 -3.54
C GLU A 39 -14.74 2.08 -4.77
N PHE A 40 -15.48 3.18 -4.95
CA PHE A 40 -15.21 4.15 -6.01
C PHE A 40 -13.82 4.82 -5.84
N PHE A 41 -13.41 5.16 -4.62
CA PHE A 41 -12.07 5.70 -4.35
C PHE A 41 -10.97 4.64 -4.49
N LYS A 42 -11.25 3.38 -4.19
CA LYS A 42 -10.29 2.28 -4.35
C LYS A 42 -10.05 1.90 -5.82
N TYR A 43 -11.07 1.99 -6.65
CA TYR A 43 -11.04 1.49 -8.01
C TYR A 43 -9.81 1.92 -8.84
N PRO A 44 -9.42 3.20 -8.91
CA PRO A 44 -8.22 3.61 -9.64
C PRO A 44 -6.93 3.06 -9.02
N LEU A 45 -6.87 2.91 -7.69
CA LEU A 45 -5.70 2.43 -6.98
C LEU A 45 -5.44 0.93 -7.21
N THR A 46 -6.50 0.15 -7.43
CA THR A 46 -6.43 -1.32 -7.55
C THR A 46 -6.30 -1.81 -8.98
N ASN A 47 -6.80 -1.06 -9.97
CA ASN A 47 -6.86 -1.49 -11.37
C ASN A 47 -5.73 -0.95 -12.27
N GLY A 48 -4.82 -0.14 -11.74
CA GLY A 48 -3.75 0.50 -12.50
C GLY A 48 -2.56 -0.40 -12.88
N SER A 49 -2.62 -1.71 -12.69
CA SER A 49 -1.48 -2.61 -12.87
C SER A 49 -1.84 -3.87 -13.65
N SER A 50 -0.85 -4.44 -14.37
CA SER A 50 -0.98 -5.74 -15.02
C SER A 50 -1.11 -6.85 -13.97
N LYS A 51 -2.17 -7.67 -14.11
CA LYS A 51 -2.44 -8.78 -13.19
C LYS A 51 -1.63 -10.01 -13.57
N TYR A 52 -1.21 -10.78 -12.57
CA TYR A 52 -0.61 -12.09 -12.77
C TYR A 52 -1.64 -13.07 -13.30
N ILE A 53 -1.27 -13.82 -14.35
CA ILE A 53 -2.04 -14.93 -14.91
C ILE A 53 -1.23 -16.21 -14.72
N THR A 54 -1.89 -17.28 -14.32
CA THR A 54 -1.23 -18.60 -14.17
C THR A 54 -0.57 -19.00 -15.49
N GLY A 55 0.73 -19.33 -15.43
CA GLY A 55 1.53 -19.67 -16.62
C GLY A 55 2.52 -18.58 -17.05
N ASP A 56 2.46 -17.38 -16.45
CA ASP A 56 3.49 -16.37 -16.69
C ASP A 56 4.86 -16.86 -16.18
N HIS A 57 5.90 -16.67 -17.00
CA HIS A 57 7.27 -16.94 -16.58
C HIS A 57 7.74 -15.86 -15.62
N ILE A 58 7.85 -16.21 -14.33
CA ILE A 58 8.29 -15.32 -13.25
C ILE A 58 9.69 -15.71 -12.79
N ALA A 59 10.60 -14.73 -12.73
CA ALA A 59 11.99 -14.94 -12.31
C ALA A 59 12.17 -14.87 -10.78
N ALA A 60 11.41 -14.02 -10.10
CA ALA A 60 11.39 -13.93 -8.64
C ALA A 60 10.04 -13.38 -8.14
N VAL A 61 9.71 -13.71 -6.90
CA VAL A 61 8.58 -13.07 -6.18
C VAL A 61 9.15 -11.97 -5.30
N ILE A 62 8.55 -10.79 -5.37
CA ILE A 62 8.95 -9.61 -4.60
C ILE A 62 7.78 -9.24 -3.68
N VAL A 63 8.05 -9.02 -2.41
CA VAL A 63 7.02 -8.56 -1.45
C VAL A 63 7.41 -7.23 -0.83
N LEU A 64 6.44 -6.32 -0.77
CA LEU A 64 6.56 -5.03 -0.07
C LEU A 64 5.96 -5.16 1.34
N THR A 65 6.76 -4.88 2.37
CA THR A 65 6.26 -4.83 3.75
C THR A 65 5.29 -3.66 3.95
N ALA A 66 4.59 -3.65 5.07
CA ALA A 66 3.52 -2.70 5.37
C ALA A 66 3.64 -2.08 6.77
N GLY A 67 4.85 -1.98 7.27
CA GLY A 67 5.12 -1.38 8.56
C GLY A 67 5.36 -2.39 9.68
N SER A 68 5.79 -1.83 10.80
CA SER A 68 6.04 -2.52 12.06
C SER A 68 5.49 -1.69 13.23
N TYR A 69 5.31 -2.31 14.36
CA TYR A 69 4.87 -1.67 15.60
C TYR A 69 5.69 -2.16 16.79
N LYS A 70 5.68 -1.40 17.86
CA LYS A 70 6.34 -1.70 19.13
C LYS A 70 5.29 -2.14 20.13
N ASP A 71 5.51 -3.25 20.83
CA ASP A 71 4.62 -3.71 21.89
C ASP A 71 4.85 -2.95 23.22
N ALA A 72 4.05 -3.30 24.23
CA ALA A 72 4.18 -2.70 25.57
C ALA A 72 5.54 -3.00 26.26
N ASN A 73 6.24 -4.05 25.84
CA ASN A 73 7.58 -4.43 26.32
C ASN A 73 8.70 -3.83 25.45
N GLU A 74 8.37 -2.84 24.65
CA GLU A 74 9.30 -2.16 23.76
C GLU A 74 9.92 -3.03 22.63
N LYS A 75 9.37 -4.22 22.39
CA LYS A 75 9.82 -5.13 21.35
C LYS A 75 9.14 -4.86 20.02
N TRP A 76 9.91 -4.89 18.93
CA TRP A 76 9.42 -4.63 17.58
C TRP A 76 8.82 -5.89 16.94
N TYR A 77 7.65 -5.72 16.34
CA TYR A 77 6.94 -6.74 15.58
C TYR A 77 6.52 -6.20 14.21
N PRO A 78 6.48 -7.04 13.18
CA PRO A 78 5.93 -6.64 11.89
C PRO A 78 4.41 -6.48 12.00
N SER A 79 3.84 -5.59 11.21
CA SER A 79 2.38 -5.45 11.12
C SER A 79 1.73 -6.75 10.60
N ARG A 80 0.46 -6.97 10.98
CA ARG A 80 -0.32 -8.12 10.48
C ARG A 80 -0.31 -8.18 8.94
N THR A 81 -0.44 -7.03 8.29
CA THR A 81 -0.39 -6.92 6.82
C THR A 81 0.98 -7.32 6.27
N SER A 82 2.09 -6.93 6.91
CA SER A 82 3.44 -7.36 6.52
C SER A 82 3.59 -8.87 6.60
N ILE A 83 3.14 -9.49 7.70
CA ILE A 83 3.18 -10.96 7.87
C ILE A 83 2.36 -11.65 6.78
N GLN A 84 1.10 -11.23 6.60
CA GLN A 84 0.19 -11.83 5.62
C GLN A 84 0.76 -11.80 4.21
N ARG A 85 1.25 -10.63 3.76
CA ARG A 85 1.88 -10.49 2.43
C ARG A 85 3.09 -11.40 2.27
N THR A 86 3.96 -11.43 3.28
CA THR A 86 5.21 -12.21 3.23
C THR A 86 4.92 -13.71 3.22
N VAL A 87 3.95 -14.19 3.99
CA VAL A 87 3.54 -15.61 3.97
C VAL A 87 2.96 -15.99 2.61
N ILE A 88 2.09 -15.15 2.03
CA ILE A 88 1.53 -15.40 0.68
C ILE A 88 2.66 -15.42 -0.35
N ALA A 89 3.57 -14.44 -0.33
CA ALA A 89 4.70 -14.36 -1.24
C ALA A 89 5.61 -15.60 -1.14
N ASN A 90 5.91 -16.02 0.08
CA ASN A 90 6.73 -17.21 0.33
C ASN A 90 6.07 -18.49 -0.21
N ASN A 91 4.76 -18.65 0.00
CA ASN A 91 4.05 -19.82 -0.51
C ASN A 91 4.05 -19.85 -2.04
N ILE A 92 3.81 -18.71 -2.69
CA ILE A 92 3.86 -18.62 -4.15
C ILE A 92 5.27 -18.90 -4.65
N ALA A 93 6.32 -18.28 -4.06
CA ALA A 93 7.71 -18.49 -4.45
C ALA A 93 8.12 -19.96 -4.36
N LYS A 94 7.67 -20.67 -3.32
CA LYS A 94 7.89 -22.12 -3.17
C LYS A 94 7.17 -22.95 -4.24
N ILE A 95 5.92 -22.61 -4.54
CA ILE A 95 5.11 -23.33 -5.55
C ILE A 95 5.76 -23.22 -6.94
N ILE A 96 6.15 -22.00 -7.34
CA ILE A 96 6.76 -21.76 -8.66
C ILE A 96 8.28 -21.92 -8.66
N LYS A 97 8.89 -22.27 -7.52
CA LYS A 97 10.32 -22.59 -7.32
C LYS A 97 11.25 -21.45 -7.74
N VAL A 98 10.94 -20.23 -7.35
CA VAL A 98 11.76 -19.03 -7.60
C VAL A 98 12.20 -18.38 -6.30
N PRO A 99 13.25 -17.53 -6.30
CA PRO A 99 13.66 -16.79 -5.13
C PRO A 99 12.60 -15.78 -4.66
N LEU A 100 12.61 -15.52 -3.35
CA LEU A 100 11.78 -14.49 -2.71
C LEU A 100 12.64 -13.27 -2.38
N VAL A 101 12.20 -12.08 -2.72
CA VAL A 101 12.85 -10.82 -2.33
C VAL A 101 11.89 -10.03 -1.42
N ILE A 102 12.34 -9.72 -0.21
CA ILE A 102 11.53 -9.00 0.78
C ILE A 102 12.03 -7.57 0.89
N LEU A 103 11.21 -6.64 0.41
CA LEU A 103 11.49 -5.21 0.43
C LEU A 103 10.86 -4.55 1.65
N GLY A 104 11.70 -3.96 2.51
CA GLY A 104 11.23 -3.32 3.72
C GLY A 104 12.38 -3.01 4.66
N GLY A 105 13.11 -1.95 4.39
CA GLY A 105 14.22 -1.52 5.20
C GLY A 105 13.79 -0.79 6.47
N SER A 106 14.67 0.02 7.03
CA SER A 106 14.45 0.77 8.24
C SER A 106 14.13 2.24 7.94
N LYS A 107 13.03 2.77 8.47
CA LYS A 107 12.66 4.19 8.32
C LYS A 107 13.64 5.13 9.01
N SER A 108 14.39 4.64 9.99
CA SER A 108 15.36 5.39 10.81
C SER A 108 16.45 4.44 11.29
N SER A 109 17.67 4.95 11.53
CA SER A 109 18.82 4.16 12.03
C SER A 109 18.54 3.38 13.32
N ASN A 110 17.59 3.86 14.13
CA ASN A 110 17.26 3.26 15.43
C ASN A 110 16.11 2.24 15.35
N LEU A 111 15.59 1.98 14.15
CA LEU A 111 14.49 1.04 13.95
C LEU A 111 15.00 -0.22 13.23
N PRO A 112 14.51 -1.40 13.60
CA PRO A 112 14.84 -2.62 12.85
C PRO A 112 14.24 -2.57 11.45
N ALA A 113 14.92 -3.18 10.49
CA ALA A 113 14.39 -3.33 9.15
C ALA A 113 13.14 -4.22 9.17
N GLU A 114 12.08 -3.79 8.49
CA GLU A 114 10.82 -4.53 8.43
C GLU A 114 11.00 -5.91 7.78
N SER A 115 11.87 -6.01 6.78
CA SER A 115 12.24 -7.28 6.11
C SER A 115 12.84 -8.30 7.08
N LEU A 116 13.70 -7.87 8.02
CA LEU A 116 14.25 -8.72 9.07
C LEU A 116 13.20 -9.18 10.09
N LEU A 117 12.20 -8.34 10.37
CA LEU A 117 11.13 -8.71 11.27
C LEU A 117 10.22 -9.78 10.66
N VAL A 118 9.84 -9.63 9.39
CA VAL A 118 8.92 -10.57 8.73
C VAL A 118 9.59 -11.87 8.32
N SER A 119 10.91 -11.89 8.05
CA SER A 119 11.62 -13.11 7.68
C SER A 119 11.54 -14.21 8.74
N LYS A 120 11.33 -13.82 10.01
CA LYS A 120 11.14 -14.77 11.12
C LYS A 120 9.83 -15.55 11.07
N PHE A 121 8.89 -15.16 10.20
CA PHE A 121 7.58 -15.80 10.04
C PHE A 121 7.51 -16.72 8.83
N ILE A 122 8.63 -16.91 8.12
CA ILE A 122 8.70 -17.81 6.97
C ILE A 122 9.82 -18.85 7.17
N HIS A 123 9.58 -20.04 6.66
CA HIS A 123 10.57 -21.12 6.60
C HIS A 123 11.00 -21.27 5.13
N ASN A 124 11.99 -20.52 4.72
CA ASN A 124 12.53 -20.54 3.37
C ASN A 124 14.01 -20.13 3.44
N ASP A 125 14.88 -20.86 2.77
CA ASP A 125 16.31 -20.56 2.74
C ASP A 125 16.71 -19.76 1.48
N ASN A 126 15.77 -19.63 0.53
CA ASN A 126 15.99 -18.93 -0.75
C ASN A 126 15.28 -17.58 -0.75
N PHE A 127 15.78 -16.64 0.06
CA PHE A 127 15.27 -15.27 0.06
C PHE A 127 16.38 -14.23 0.22
N LEU A 128 16.08 -13.01 -0.26
CA LEU A 128 16.90 -11.82 -0.12
C LEU A 128 16.14 -10.75 0.65
N LEU A 129 16.85 -9.92 1.41
CA LEU A 129 16.29 -8.87 2.25
C LEU A 129 16.84 -7.50 1.85
N ASP A 130 15.94 -6.54 1.64
CA ASP A 130 16.29 -5.11 1.65
C ASP A 130 16.21 -4.59 3.09
N THR A 131 17.34 -4.24 3.68
CA THR A 131 17.42 -3.76 5.07
C THR A 131 17.67 -2.26 5.20
N HIS A 132 17.92 -1.54 4.09
CA HIS A 132 18.41 -0.18 4.11
C HIS A 132 17.40 0.87 3.61
N SER A 133 16.45 0.47 2.79
CA SER A 133 15.51 1.39 2.16
C SER A 133 14.52 1.99 3.16
N LYS A 134 14.24 3.29 3.03
CA LYS A 134 13.35 4.04 3.93
C LYS A 134 11.92 4.18 3.40
N ASN A 135 11.71 3.90 2.13
CA ASN A 135 10.41 4.03 1.45
C ASN A 135 10.38 3.16 0.18
N THR A 136 9.20 3.02 -0.42
CA THR A 136 8.99 2.18 -1.60
C THR A 136 9.91 2.54 -2.77
N TYR A 137 10.14 3.84 -3.03
CA TYR A 137 11.02 4.27 -4.11
C TYR A 137 12.46 3.78 -3.90
N GLN A 138 13.01 3.96 -2.70
CA GLN A 138 14.36 3.48 -2.38
C GLN A 138 14.46 1.96 -2.46
N SER A 139 13.43 1.23 -1.98
CA SER A 139 13.40 -0.23 -2.09
C SER A 139 13.45 -0.69 -3.55
N VAL A 140 12.70 -0.04 -4.44
CA VAL A 140 12.71 -0.38 -5.87
C VAL A 140 14.02 0.03 -6.54
N LYS A 141 14.58 1.19 -6.20
CA LYS A 141 15.86 1.66 -6.73
C LYS A 141 17.02 0.75 -6.32
N ASN A 142 17.06 0.30 -5.05
CA ASN A 142 18.12 -0.56 -4.52
C ASN A 142 17.91 -2.04 -4.87
N LEU A 143 16.76 -2.40 -5.44
CA LEU A 143 16.43 -3.78 -5.79
C LEU A 143 17.41 -4.39 -6.79
N GLU A 144 18.00 -3.59 -7.68
CA GLU A 144 18.94 -4.05 -8.69
C GLU A 144 20.13 -4.79 -8.09
N GLU A 145 20.72 -4.28 -7.01
CA GLU A 145 21.84 -4.93 -6.31
C GLU A 145 21.45 -6.32 -5.78
N ASN A 146 20.26 -6.44 -5.19
CA ASN A 146 19.74 -7.71 -4.69
C ASN A 146 19.51 -8.71 -5.84
N LEU A 147 18.99 -8.26 -6.97
CA LEU A 147 18.72 -9.12 -8.12
C LEU A 147 20.01 -9.59 -8.79
N LEU A 148 21.00 -8.71 -8.94
CA LEU A 148 22.32 -9.05 -9.51
C LEU A 148 23.03 -10.12 -8.68
N ALA A 149 22.87 -10.13 -7.35
CA ALA A 149 23.43 -11.13 -6.47
C ALA A 149 22.92 -12.57 -6.77
N ILE A 150 21.79 -12.69 -7.47
CA ILE A 150 21.21 -13.98 -7.90
C ILE A 150 21.10 -14.10 -9.42
N ASN A 151 21.92 -13.34 -10.16
CA ASN A 151 21.97 -13.34 -11.64
C ASN A 151 20.63 -12.98 -12.31
N LEU A 152 19.82 -12.10 -11.70
CA LEU A 152 18.61 -11.56 -12.28
C LEU A 152 18.80 -10.08 -12.66
N HIS A 153 18.05 -9.64 -13.68
CA HIS A 153 18.17 -8.31 -14.26
C HIS A 153 16.79 -7.64 -14.39
N LYS A 154 16.75 -6.31 -14.54
CA LYS A 154 15.50 -5.53 -14.68
C LYS A 154 14.53 -6.04 -15.76
N ASN A 155 15.07 -6.62 -16.83
CA ASN A 155 14.29 -7.14 -17.95
C ASN A 155 13.54 -8.45 -17.65
N ASN A 156 13.84 -9.11 -16.54
CA ASN A 156 13.10 -10.29 -16.11
C ASN A 156 11.70 -9.89 -15.63
N ASN A 157 10.75 -10.84 -15.68
CA ASN A 157 9.40 -10.62 -15.14
C ASN A 157 9.36 -10.95 -13.66
N TYR A 158 8.80 -10.07 -12.88
CA TYR A 158 8.69 -10.21 -11.43
C TYR A 158 7.23 -10.24 -10.99
N LEU A 159 6.93 -11.08 -10.01
CA LEU A 159 5.64 -11.09 -9.34
C LEU A 159 5.72 -10.27 -8.07
N VAL A 160 4.98 -9.16 -8.00
CA VAL A 160 4.99 -8.27 -6.83
C VAL A 160 3.74 -8.50 -5.99
N ILE A 161 3.94 -8.64 -4.68
CA ILE A 161 2.86 -8.80 -3.70
C ILE A 161 2.83 -7.59 -2.79
N THR A 162 1.68 -6.92 -2.80
CA THR A 162 1.40 -5.74 -2.00
C THR A 162 -0.09 -5.68 -1.67
N SER A 163 -0.61 -4.67 -0.96
CA SER A 163 -2.06 -4.51 -0.78
C SER A 163 -2.70 -3.83 -1.98
N ASP A 164 -3.98 -4.10 -2.19
CA ASP A 164 -4.72 -3.66 -3.37
C ASP A 164 -4.65 -2.15 -3.58
N ILE A 165 -4.88 -1.35 -2.54
CA ILE A 165 -4.82 0.12 -2.62
C ILE A 165 -3.40 0.65 -2.90
N HIS A 166 -2.36 -0.14 -2.60
CA HIS A 166 -0.97 0.22 -2.87
C HIS A 166 -0.50 -0.16 -4.29
N ASN A 167 -1.32 -0.90 -5.05
CA ASN A 167 -0.96 -1.44 -6.35
C ASN A 167 -0.52 -0.36 -7.34
N LEU A 168 -1.31 0.72 -7.49
CA LEU A 168 -1.00 1.77 -8.45
C LEU A 168 0.34 2.44 -8.16
N ARG A 169 0.60 2.85 -6.92
CA ARG A 169 1.88 3.49 -6.55
C ARG A 169 3.04 2.53 -6.74
N THR A 170 2.88 1.26 -6.38
CA THR A 170 3.87 0.21 -6.63
C THR A 170 4.16 0.06 -8.12
N ALA A 171 3.11 -0.13 -8.94
CA ALA A 171 3.26 -0.31 -10.38
C ALA A 171 3.98 0.87 -11.03
N LEU A 172 3.58 2.10 -10.72
CA LEU A 172 4.19 3.31 -11.24
C LEU A 172 5.67 3.42 -10.83
N THR A 173 6.01 3.09 -9.58
CA THR A 173 7.40 3.17 -9.09
C THR A 173 8.28 2.14 -9.79
N PHE A 174 7.86 0.88 -9.89
CA PHE A 174 8.62 -0.17 -10.58
C PHE A 174 8.78 0.15 -12.08
N LYS A 175 7.70 0.59 -12.74
CA LYS A 175 7.75 0.98 -14.16
C LYS A 175 8.73 2.14 -14.39
N SER A 176 8.75 3.12 -13.49
CA SER A 176 9.65 4.28 -13.60
C SER A 176 11.13 3.91 -13.48
N GLU A 177 11.44 2.84 -12.74
CA GLU A 177 12.79 2.27 -12.60
C GLU A 177 13.11 1.20 -13.67
N GLY A 178 12.19 0.95 -14.61
CA GLY A 178 12.41 0.05 -15.75
C GLY A 178 12.19 -1.43 -15.47
N TYR A 179 11.46 -1.80 -14.42
CA TYR A 179 11.16 -3.19 -14.11
C TYR A 179 9.88 -3.68 -14.79
N ASN A 180 9.90 -4.91 -15.26
CA ASN A 180 8.73 -5.64 -15.72
C ASN A 180 8.07 -6.36 -14.56
N ILE A 181 6.91 -5.88 -14.11
CA ILE A 181 6.20 -6.48 -13.00
C ILE A 181 4.78 -6.90 -13.34
N LYS A 182 4.32 -7.94 -12.65
CA LYS A 182 2.92 -8.32 -12.53
C LYS A 182 2.55 -8.29 -11.06
N ILE A 183 1.34 -7.81 -10.74
CA ILE A 183 0.89 -7.72 -9.34
C ILE A 183 -0.05 -8.88 -9.05
N PHE A 184 0.19 -9.56 -7.92
CA PHE A 184 -0.71 -10.58 -7.42
C PHE A 184 -1.75 -9.94 -6.51
N ASN A 185 -2.99 -9.92 -6.95
CA ASN A 185 -4.12 -9.47 -6.16
C ASN A 185 -4.68 -10.64 -5.37
N TYR A 186 -4.50 -10.63 -4.07
CA TYR A 186 -5.00 -11.68 -3.16
C TYR A 186 -6.32 -11.29 -2.47
N HIS A 187 -6.75 -10.05 -2.60
CA HIS A 187 -8.09 -9.62 -2.23
C HIS A 187 -8.93 -9.51 -3.50
N SER A 188 -10.02 -10.23 -3.55
CA SER A 188 -11.09 -9.98 -4.51
C SER A 188 -11.82 -8.70 -4.10
N PHE A 189 -12.32 -7.93 -5.09
CA PHE A 189 -13.29 -6.88 -4.81
C PHE A 189 -14.42 -7.47 -3.97
N ASN A 190 -14.82 -6.76 -2.92
CA ASN A 190 -16.04 -7.11 -2.23
C ASN A 190 -17.18 -7.05 -3.24
N GLU A 191 -17.91 -8.14 -3.39
CA GLU A 191 -19.12 -8.12 -4.20
C GLU A 191 -20.03 -7.02 -3.68
N ILE A 192 -20.50 -6.17 -4.60
CA ILE A 192 -21.43 -5.10 -4.25
C ILE A 192 -22.75 -5.77 -3.86
N GLY A 193 -22.99 -5.88 -2.56
CA GLY A 193 -24.21 -6.40 -1.98
C GLY A 193 -24.97 -5.33 -1.20
N PHE A 194 -26.11 -5.69 -0.63
CA PHE A 194 -26.93 -4.77 0.18
C PHE A 194 -26.12 -4.11 1.32
N ALA A 195 -25.18 -4.83 1.93
CA ALA A 195 -24.31 -4.31 2.98
C ALA A 195 -23.44 -3.12 2.53
N SER A 196 -23.17 -2.98 1.21
CA SER A 196 -22.38 -1.87 0.66
C SER A 196 -23.09 -0.52 0.75
N PHE A 197 -24.41 -0.52 0.98
CA PHE A 197 -25.25 0.67 1.14
C PHE A 197 -25.57 0.98 2.61
N ILE A 198 -25.02 0.21 3.56
CA ILE A 198 -25.20 0.45 4.99
C ILE A 198 -24.00 1.25 5.52
N PRO A 199 -24.23 2.42 6.17
CA PRO A 199 -23.16 3.20 6.77
C PRO A 199 -22.30 2.38 7.73
N ASN A 200 -20.97 2.51 7.59
CA ASN A 200 -20.00 1.75 8.37
C ASN A 200 -18.83 2.65 8.77
N SER A 201 -18.42 2.60 10.03
CA SER A 201 -17.29 3.38 10.54
C SER A 201 -15.96 2.97 9.90
N ASN A 202 -15.81 1.70 9.48
CA ASN A 202 -14.61 1.22 8.77
C ASN A 202 -14.40 1.94 7.43
N SER A 203 -15.46 2.47 6.82
CA SER A 203 -15.36 3.25 5.58
C SER A 203 -14.45 4.47 5.73
N PHE A 204 -14.48 5.16 6.87
CA PHE A 204 -13.58 6.29 7.13
C PHE A 204 -12.11 5.87 7.25
N TYR A 205 -11.85 4.72 7.85
CA TYR A 205 -10.49 4.16 7.92
C TYR A 205 -9.97 3.82 6.52
N GLU A 206 -10.80 3.18 5.70
CA GLU A 206 -10.44 2.83 4.33
C GLU A 206 -10.28 4.07 3.45
N LEU A 207 -11.16 5.09 3.61
CA LEU A 207 -11.01 6.38 2.93
C LEU A 207 -9.66 7.03 3.25
N ASN A 208 -9.30 7.07 4.54
CA ASN A 208 -8.01 7.60 4.97
C ASN A 208 -6.84 6.87 4.30
N ASN A 209 -6.91 5.55 4.18
CA ASN A 209 -5.89 4.76 3.50
C ASN A 209 -5.83 5.08 1.99
N CYS A 210 -6.98 5.25 1.32
CA CYS A 210 -7.02 5.66 -0.08
C CYS A 210 -6.40 7.05 -0.28
N LEU A 211 -6.76 8.02 0.56
CA LEU A 211 -6.19 9.37 0.51
C LEU A 211 -4.68 9.36 0.74
N TYR A 212 -4.20 8.55 1.68
CA TYR A 212 -2.76 8.38 1.91
C TYR A 212 -2.03 7.89 0.65
N GLU A 213 -2.61 6.94 -0.09
CA GLU A 213 -2.03 6.45 -1.34
C GLU A 213 -2.07 7.51 -2.46
N TYR A 214 -3.17 8.25 -2.62
CA TYR A 214 -3.25 9.35 -3.58
C TYR A 214 -2.22 10.44 -3.29
N PHE A 215 -2.11 10.87 -2.04
CA PHE A 215 -1.07 11.84 -1.64
C PHE A 215 0.34 11.28 -1.81
N GLY A 216 0.52 9.97 -1.57
CA GLY A 216 1.78 9.26 -1.84
C GLY A 216 2.17 9.30 -3.32
N ILE A 217 1.23 9.07 -4.23
CA ILE A 217 1.43 9.14 -5.68
C ILE A 217 1.78 10.57 -6.11
N ILE A 218 1.01 11.57 -5.65
CA ILE A 218 1.27 12.99 -5.95
C ILE A 218 2.67 13.38 -5.47
N LYS A 219 3.01 13.04 -4.23
CA LYS A 219 4.35 13.29 -3.67
C LYS A 219 5.45 12.66 -4.52
N TYR A 220 5.27 11.41 -4.96
CA TYR A 220 6.28 10.71 -5.77
C TYR A 220 6.41 11.33 -7.17
N ALA A 221 5.32 11.80 -7.77
CA ALA A 221 5.34 12.52 -9.02
C ALA A 221 6.10 13.87 -8.89
N LEU A 222 5.81 14.63 -7.84
CA LEU A 222 6.49 15.92 -7.58
C LEU A 222 7.98 15.76 -7.29
N LEU A 223 8.40 14.64 -6.66
CA LEU A 223 9.80 14.33 -6.39
C LEU A 223 10.52 13.67 -7.60
N GLY A 224 9.83 13.42 -8.71
CA GLY A 224 10.38 12.74 -9.88
C GLY A 224 10.64 11.25 -9.68
N TYR A 225 10.07 10.63 -8.64
CA TYR A 225 10.18 9.19 -8.35
C TYR A 225 9.28 8.35 -9.26
N ILE A 226 8.24 8.97 -9.81
CA ILE A 226 7.31 8.37 -10.77
C ILE A 226 7.34 9.21 -12.02
N LYS A 227 7.64 8.59 -13.16
CA LYS A 227 7.52 9.20 -14.47
C LYS A 227 6.08 9.01 -14.95
N VAL A 228 5.29 10.07 -14.90
CA VAL A 228 3.96 10.09 -15.51
C VAL A 228 4.18 10.33 -17.01
N SER A 229 4.24 9.25 -17.81
CA SER A 229 4.12 9.40 -19.27
C SER A 229 2.67 9.76 -19.56
N ILE A 230 2.42 11.03 -19.84
CA ILE A 230 1.18 11.54 -20.42
C ILE A 230 1.03 10.99 -21.83
#